data_9a8e614e5ebd1fd14a55499bf826ec64
#
_entry.id   9a8e614e5ebd1fd14a55499bf826ec64
#
_cell.length_a   1.000
_cell.length_b   1.000
_cell.length_c   1.000
_cell.angle_alpha   90.00
_cell.angle_beta   90.00
_cell.angle_gamma   90.00
#
_symmetry.space_group_name_H-M   'P 1'
#
loop_
_entity.id
_entity.type
_entity.pdbx_description
1 polymer ?
#
loop_
_entity_poly.entity_id
_entity_poly.type
_entity_poly.pdbx_seq_one_letter_code
_entity_poly.pdbx_strand_id
1 'polypeptide(L)'
;MKTFLILFVASLVSFAAALAQESGWKFPCAVTNIATYTALRATGLIHIDGKLDEPAWRSAPASPRFVDIITGKTVIHDTRAAVVWDEQYLYVSYRVEEPFVHAKFTNHNDFIYKDNDVEFFIAGPDAYYEFGINAFNTCYEVFFVWEEAYERSGLSRLSDFERSKLVPFNGVGFTNHSRGLRLGNFNHTFPGMKTAVHVDGTINNDADRDRGWTVELAFPWNGMKWLATDGRALPPKQGDVWRMDFSRFNTYKEAPPAKDSGGWFWTPHGVWDSRIPECFAHITFSTNAVQSANLPTR
;
A
#
# COMPACT_ATOMS: atom_id res chain seq x y z
N MET A 1 -22.04 25.92 42.63
CA MET A 1 -20.57 25.76 42.59
C MET A 1 -20.18 24.29 42.61
N LYS A 2 -20.78 23.43 41.78
CA LYS A 2 -20.44 21.97 41.72
C LYS A 2 -20.35 21.40 40.29
N THR A 3 -20.34 22.23 39.24
CA THR A 3 -20.43 21.74 37.84
C THR A 3 -19.13 21.89 37.05
N PHE A 4 -18.05 22.46 37.61
CA PHE A 4 -16.78 22.70 36.89
C PHE A 4 -15.69 21.65 37.11
N LEU A 5 -15.87 20.67 37.99
CA LEU A 5 -14.83 19.72 38.37
C LEU A 5 -14.83 18.46 37.50
N ILE A 6 -15.91 18.16 36.79
CA ILE A 6 -16.04 16.90 36.02
C ILE A 6 -15.40 16.98 34.62
N LEU A 7 -15.34 18.17 34.01
CA LEU A 7 -14.74 18.35 32.66
C LEU A 7 -13.21 18.29 32.67
N PHE A 8 -12.55 18.59 33.76
CA PHE A 8 -11.07 18.55 33.84
C PHE A 8 -10.50 17.14 34.04
N VAL A 9 -11.26 16.22 34.66
CA VAL A 9 -10.82 14.85 34.88
C VAL A 9 -10.93 14.02 33.60
N ALA A 10 -11.93 14.24 32.75
CA ALA A 10 -12.10 13.51 31.51
C ALA A 10 -11.00 13.82 30.47
N SER A 11 -10.53 15.08 30.41
CA SER A 11 -9.44 15.47 29.49
C SER A 11 -8.06 14.96 29.95
N LEU A 12 -7.82 14.88 31.25
CA LEU A 12 -6.57 14.32 31.79
C LEU A 12 -6.48 12.80 31.62
N VAL A 13 -7.57 12.08 31.75
CA VAL A 13 -7.61 10.62 31.55
C VAL A 13 -7.40 10.28 30.06
N SER A 14 -7.96 11.06 29.13
CA SER A 14 -7.76 10.85 27.70
C SER A 14 -6.32 11.12 27.27
N PHE A 15 -5.66 12.13 27.85
CA PHE A 15 -4.27 12.46 27.56
C PHE A 15 -3.30 11.42 28.16
N ALA A 16 -3.57 10.94 29.36
CA ALA A 16 -2.78 9.89 30.00
C ALA A 16 -2.93 8.53 29.30
N ALA A 17 -4.10 8.20 28.76
CA ALA A 17 -4.32 7.00 27.95
C ALA A 17 -3.58 7.06 26.61
N ALA A 18 -3.52 8.22 25.96
CA ALA A 18 -2.74 8.42 24.74
C ALA A 18 -1.23 8.26 24.99
N LEU A 19 -0.71 8.83 26.08
CA LEU A 19 0.70 8.69 26.46
C LEU A 19 1.05 7.26 26.89
N ALA A 20 0.14 6.53 27.52
CA ALA A 20 0.38 5.13 27.89
C ALA A 20 0.38 4.19 26.67
N GLN A 21 -0.33 4.54 25.59
CA GLN A 21 -0.34 3.77 24.36
C GLN A 21 0.96 3.96 23.57
N GLU A 22 1.61 5.12 23.66
CA GLU A 22 2.91 5.38 23.03
C GLU A 22 4.08 4.67 23.76
N SER A 23 3.97 4.44 25.05
CA SER A 23 5.09 3.88 25.86
C SER A 23 5.46 2.42 25.54
N GLY A 24 4.60 1.69 24.80
CA GLY A 24 4.84 0.31 24.36
C GLY A 24 5.13 0.16 22.86
N TRP A 25 5.04 1.24 22.09
CA TRP A 25 5.25 1.19 20.64
C TRP A 25 6.74 1.05 20.31
N LYS A 26 7.08 0.03 19.51
CA LYS A 26 8.50 -0.34 19.23
C LYS A 26 8.88 -0.16 17.76
N PHE A 27 7.97 0.36 16.95
CA PHE A 27 8.19 0.52 15.50
C PHE A 27 8.63 1.95 15.18
N PRO A 28 9.38 2.17 14.08
CA PRO A 28 9.97 3.48 13.78
C PRO A 28 8.95 4.53 13.35
N CYS A 29 7.78 4.14 12.83
CA CYS A 29 6.70 5.07 12.52
C CYS A 29 6.01 5.57 13.80
N ALA A 30 5.60 6.83 13.81
CA ALA A 30 4.73 7.33 14.87
C ALA A 30 3.30 6.80 14.70
N VAL A 31 2.70 6.26 15.77
CA VAL A 31 1.32 5.74 15.74
C VAL A 31 0.33 6.78 15.21
N THR A 32 0.54 8.05 15.57
CA THR A 32 -0.31 9.18 15.14
C THR A 32 -0.23 9.49 13.64
N ASN A 33 0.81 8.98 12.96
CA ASN A 33 1.01 9.19 11.53
C ASN A 33 0.45 8.03 10.68
N ILE A 34 0.02 6.93 11.31
CA ILE A 34 -0.57 5.80 10.59
C ILE A 34 -1.88 6.27 9.97
N ALA A 35 -1.93 6.24 8.65
CA ALA A 35 -3.09 6.70 7.90
C ALA A 35 -4.29 5.76 8.10
N THR A 36 -5.49 6.33 7.98
CA THR A 36 -6.75 5.60 7.94
C THR A 36 -7.50 5.92 6.66
N TYR A 37 -8.19 4.93 6.10
CA TYR A 37 -8.94 5.10 4.87
C TYR A 37 -10.18 4.19 4.88
N THR A 38 -11.26 4.65 4.25
CA THR A 38 -12.45 3.83 4.04
C THR A 38 -12.52 3.41 2.57
N ALA A 39 -12.29 2.13 2.31
CA ALA A 39 -12.51 1.53 1.01
C ALA A 39 -14.01 1.35 0.78
N LEU A 40 -14.56 2.12 -0.14
CA LEU A 40 -15.97 2.05 -0.52
C LEU A 40 -16.22 0.93 -1.53
N ARG A 41 -17.45 0.45 -1.56
CA ARG A 41 -17.84 -0.56 -2.54
C ARG A 41 -17.96 0.06 -3.93
N ALA A 42 -17.28 -0.52 -4.90
CA ALA A 42 -17.36 -0.10 -6.30
C ALA A 42 -18.78 -0.31 -6.86
N THR A 43 -19.24 0.64 -7.66
CA THR A 43 -20.48 0.53 -8.43
C THR A 43 -20.14 0.44 -9.91
N GLY A 44 -20.71 -0.56 -10.57
CA GLY A 44 -20.43 -0.81 -11.98
C GLY A 44 -19.15 -1.61 -12.21
N LEU A 45 -18.90 -1.91 -13.46
CA LEU A 45 -17.72 -2.66 -13.89
C LEU A 45 -16.50 -1.74 -13.91
N ILE A 46 -15.36 -2.22 -13.41
CA ILE A 46 -14.07 -1.59 -13.58
C ILE A 46 -13.31 -2.36 -14.65
N HIS A 47 -12.91 -1.67 -15.70
CA HIS A 47 -12.04 -2.21 -16.75
C HIS A 47 -10.60 -1.91 -16.40
N ILE A 48 -9.80 -2.94 -16.28
CA ILE A 48 -8.39 -2.75 -15.97
C ILE A 48 -7.66 -2.42 -17.26
N ASP A 49 -7.62 -1.12 -17.61
CA ASP A 49 -6.95 -0.58 -18.80
C ASP A 49 -5.94 0.53 -18.48
N GLY A 50 -5.77 0.84 -17.18
CA GLY A 50 -4.85 1.85 -16.68
C GLY A 50 -5.42 3.27 -16.63
N LYS A 51 -6.60 3.51 -17.17
CA LYS A 51 -7.26 4.83 -17.15
C LYS A 51 -8.22 4.86 -15.95
N LEU A 52 -8.15 5.92 -15.18
CA LEU A 52 -8.99 6.08 -14.00
C LEU A 52 -10.25 6.90 -14.36
N ASP A 53 -11.00 6.44 -15.35
CA ASP A 53 -12.16 7.17 -15.87
C ASP A 53 -13.51 6.52 -15.55
N GLU A 54 -13.54 5.35 -14.91
CA GLU A 54 -14.75 4.76 -14.39
C GLU A 54 -15.40 5.60 -13.28
N PRO A 55 -16.73 5.54 -13.15
CA PRO A 55 -17.43 6.21 -12.06
C PRO A 55 -16.91 5.86 -10.67
N ALA A 56 -16.44 4.63 -10.49
CA ALA A 56 -15.86 4.17 -9.22
C ALA A 56 -14.63 5.01 -8.83
N TRP A 57 -13.68 5.22 -9.77
CA TRP A 57 -12.48 6.01 -9.50
C TRP A 57 -12.72 7.51 -9.39
N ARG A 58 -13.69 8.04 -10.16
CA ARG A 58 -14.06 9.47 -10.07
C ARG A 58 -14.63 9.85 -8.70
N SER A 59 -15.21 8.89 -8.02
CA SER A 59 -15.91 9.11 -6.74
C SER A 59 -15.20 8.48 -5.55
N ALA A 60 -14.19 7.62 -5.76
CA ALA A 60 -13.37 7.09 -4.68
C ALA A 60 -12.57 8.22 -4.02
N PRO A 61 -12.54 8.30 -2.69
CA PRO A 61 -11.64 9.23 -2.00
C PRO A 61 -10.19 8.95 -2.42
N ALA A 62 -9.48 9.94 -2.89
CA ALA A 62 -8.03 9.80 -3.07
C ALA A 62 -7.31 9.90 -1.72
N SER A 63 -6.17 9.22 -1.59
CA SER A 63 -5.26 9.42 -0.46
C SER A 63 -4.80 10.88 -0.40
N PRO A 64 -4.30 11.37 0.74
CA PRO A 64 -3.41 12.51 0.74
C PRO A 64 -2.24 12.29 -0.22
N ARG A 65 -1.57 13.38 -0.60
CA ARG A 65 -0.29 13.32 -1.31
C ARG A 65 0.70 12.47 -0.49
N PHE A 66 1.45 11.59 -1.16
CA PHE A 66 2.51 10.84 -0.50
C PHE A 66 3.59 11.79 0.03
N VAL A 67 4.25 11.34 1.07
CA VAL A 67 5.32 12.06 1.76
C VAL A 67 6.59 11.22 1.81
N ASP A 68 7.73 11.83 2.07
CA ASP A 68 9.00 11.13 2.21
C ASP A 68 8.93 10.07 3.32
N ILE A 69 9.36 8.84 3.02
CA ILE A 69 9.25 7.68 3.92
C ILE A 69 9.95 7.90 5.27
N ILE A 70 11.09 8.61 5.27
CA ILE A 70 11.91 8.81 6.48
C ILE A 70 11.42 10.02 7.26
N THR A 71 11.21 11.14 6.58
CA THR A 71 11.01 12.43 7.23
C THR A 71 9.54 12.84 7.37
N GLY A 72 8.64 12.21 6.62
CA GLY A 72 7.23 12.61 6.52
C GLY A 72 7.01 13.97 5.85
N LYS A 73 8.04 14.55 5.21
CA LYS A 73 7.93 15.85 4.54
C LYS A 73 7.35 15.70 3.13
N THR A 74 6.78 16.80 2.66
CA THR A 74 6.30 16.91 1.27
C THR A 74 7.43 16.68 0.28
N VAL A 75 7.14 15.87 -0.74
CA VAL A 75 8.05 15.48 -1.81
C VAL A 75 7.79 16.28 -3.09
N ILE A 76 8.69 16.19 -4.08
CA ILE A 76 8.67 17.05 -5.27
C ILE A 76 7.46 16.80 -6.18
N HIS A 77 7.07 15.53 -6.43
CA HIS A 77 5.96 15.17 -7.32
C HIS A 77 4.78 14.59 -6.54
N ASP A 78 3.56 14.82 -7.04
CA ASP A 78 2.34 14.29 -6.42
C ASP A 78 2.19 12.80 -6.77
N THR A 79 1.90 12.01 -5.76
CA THR A 79 1.45 10.63 -5.91
C THR A 79 0.30 10.39 -4.97
N ARG A 80 -0.75 9.76 -5.47
CA ARG A 80 -1.95 9.42 -4.71
C ARG A 80 -2.44 8.05 -5.08
N ALA A 81 -3.02 7.37 -4.10
CA ALA A 81 -3.69 6.09 -4.29
C ALA A 81 -5.18 6.19 -3.94
N ALA A 82 -5.96 5.28 -4.46
CA ALA A 82 -7.33 5.05 -4.04
C ALA A 82 -7.60 3.54 -4.00
N VAL A 83 -8.52 3.15 -3.13
CA VAL A 83 -8.94 1.75 -2.94
C VAL A 83 -10.46 1.67 -3.00
N VAL A 84 -10.95 0.76 -3.81
CA VAL A 84 -12.36 0.35 -3.83
C VAL A 84 -12.42 -1.19 -3.89
N TRP A 85 -13.58 -1.76 -3.69
CA TRP A 85 -13.74 -3.20 -3.70
C TRP A 85 -15.14 -3.63 -4.15
N ASP A 86 -15.26 -4.88 -4.60
CA ASP A 86 -16.53 -5.53 -4.86
C ASP A 86 -16.51 -6.99 -4.36
N GLU A 87 -17.47 -7.79 -4.77
CA GLU A 87 -17.57 -9.20 -4.36
C GLU A 87 -16.44 -10.08 -4.93
N GLN A 88 -15.72 -9.62 -5.95
CA GLN A 88 -14.71 -10.41 -6.66
C GLN A 88 -13.29 -9.92 -6.40
N TYR A 89 -13.09 -8.60 -6.29
CA TYR A 89 -11.78 -7.99 -6.28
C TYR A 89 -11.62 -6.89 -5.23
N LEU A 90 -10.41 -6.75 -4.73
CA LEU A 90 -9.86 -5.51 -4.23
C LEU A 90 -9.26 -4.77 -5.43
N TYR A 91 -9.64 -3.51 -5.62
CA TYR A 91 -9.07 -2.65 -6.64
C TYR A 91 -8.22 -1.57 -6.01
N VAL A 92 -7.05 -1.34 -6.58
CA VAL A 92 -6.13 -0.27 -6.17
C VAL A 92 -5.77 0.55 -7.38
N SER A 93 -5.75 1.86 -7.24
CA SER A 93 -5.28 2.76 -8.29
C SER A 93 -4.21 3.71 -7.79
N TYR A 94 -3.35 4.15 -8.72
CA TYR A 94 -2.37 5.21 -8.50
C TYR A 94 -2.50 6.28 -9.55
N ARG A 95 -2.30 7.53 -9.10
CA ARG A 95 -2.01 8.70 -9.96
C ARG A 95 -0.62 9.18 -9.62
N VAL A 96 0.26 9.19 -10.60
CA VAL A 96 1.68 9.46 -10.44
C VAL A 96 2.05 10.65 -11.32
N GLU A 97 2.37 11.79 -10.71
CA GLU A 97 2.99 12.91 -11.41
C GLU A 97 4.46 12.56 -11.65
N GLU A 98 4.86 12.52 -12.91
CA GLU A 98 6.24 12.24 -13.32
C GLU A 98 6.57 12.98 -14.61
N PRO A 99 7.33 14.08 -14.55
CA PRO A 99 7.63 14.90 -15.72
C PRO A 99 8.53 14.25 -16.75
N PHE A 100 9.22 13.18 -16.40
CA PHE A 100 10.07 12.38 -17.26
C PHE A 100 9.86 10.91 -16.90
N VAL A 101 8.94 10.27 -17.61
CA VAL A 101 8.58 8.87 -17.33
C VAL A 101 9.68 7.94 -17.83
N HIS A 102 10.31 7.24 -16.91
CA HIS A 102 11.36 6.30 -17.20
C HIS A 102 11.02 4.89 -16.72
N ALA A 103 11.31 3.90 -17.54
CA ALA A 103 11.27 2.50 -17.18
C ALA A 103 12.29 1.72 -18.00
N LYS A 104 12.88 0.67 -17.44
CA LYS A 104 13.89 -0.15 -18.11
C LYS A 104 13.66 -1.65 -17.96
N PHE A 105 13.04 -2.10 -16.87
CA PHE A 105 12.81 -3.51 -16.61
C PHE A 105 11.53 -3.98 -17.29
N THR A 106 11.57 -5.15 -17.94
CA THR A 106 10.50 -5.66 -18.79
C THR A 106 10.09 -7.10 -18.49
N ASN A 107 10.83 -7.82 -17.63
CA ASN A 107 10.49 -9.18 -17.26
C ASN A 107 9.83 -9.23 -15.89
N HIS A 108 8.83 -10.10 -15.76
CA HIS A 108 8.20 -10.34 -14.47
C HIS A 108 9.22 -10.74 -13.39
N ASN A 109 9.12 -10.14 -12.22
CA ASN A 109 10.05 -10.27 -11.10
C ASN A 109 11.48 -9.72 -11.36
N ASP A 110 11.70 -8.90 -12.39
CA ASP A 110 12.89 -8.05 -12.45
C ASP A 110 12.93 -7.12 -11.20
N PHE A 111 14.11 -6.64 -10.87
CA PHE A 111 14.32 -5.76 -9.69
C PHE A 111 13.81 -4.34 -9.94
N ILE A 112 12.50 -4.19 -10.18
CA ILE A 112 11.88 -2.91 -10.57
C ILE A 112 11.98 -1.83 -9.49
N TYR A 113 12.25 -2.18 -8.23
CA TYR A 113 12.62 -1.23 -7.18
C TYR A 113 13.90 -0.42 -7.47
N LYS A 114 14.63 -0.77 -8.56
CA LYS A 114 15.75 0.02 -9.13
C LYS A 114 15.31 0.89 -10.30
N ASP A 115 14.04 0.92 -10.57
CA ASP A 115 13.37 1.72 -11.58
C ASP A 115 12.48 2.77 -10.90
N ASN A 116 11.73 3.56 -11.67
CA ASN A 116 10.62 4.31 -11.11
C ASN A 116 9.42 3.37 -11.03
N ASP A 117 8.88 3.18 -9.84
CA ASP A 117 7.78 2.26 -9.62
C ASP A 117 6.80 2.76 -8.56
N VAL A 118 5.65 2.11 -8.48
CA VAL A 118 4.78 2.16 -7.31
C VAL A 118 4.67 0.77 -6.71
N GLU A 119 4.60 0.72 -5.38
CA GLU A 119 4.47 -0.53 -4.66
C GLU A 119 3.19 -0.55 -3.82
N PHE A 120 2.65 -1.74 -3.66
CA PHE A 120 1.49 -2.05 -2.84
C PHE A 120 1.80 -3.20 -1.90
N PHE A 121 1.46 -3.03 -0.63
CA PHE A 121 1.59 -4.07 0.38
C PHE A 121 0.24 -4.36 1.01
N ILE A 122 -0.01 -5.64 1.33
CA ILE A 122 -1.18 -6.05 2.08
C ILE A 122 -0.79 -7.08 3.12
N ALA A 123 -1.15 -6.84 4.38
CA ALA A 123 -0.75 -7.69 5.48
C ALA A 123 -1.91 -8.50 6.06
N GLY A 124 -1.64 -9.79 6.24
CA GLY A 124 -2.36 -10.71 7.10
C GLY A 124 -1.69 -10.86 8.46
N PRO A 125 -2.21 -11.73 9.34
CA PRO A 125 -1.63 -11.94 10.67
C PRO A 125 -0.29 -12.67 10.64
N ASP A 126 -0.08 -13.55 9.67
CA ASP A 126 1.08 -14.44 9.60
C ASP A 126 2.01 -14.15 8.41
N ALA A 127 1.55 -13.33 7.48
CA ALA A 127 2.23 -13.08 6.23
C ALA A 127 1.85 -11.70 5.68
N TYR A 128 2.64 -11.20 4.73
CA TYR A 128 2.27 -10.05 3.93
C TYR A 128 2.76 -10.23 2.48
N TYR A 129 2.05 -9.61 1.58
CA TYR A 129 2.37 -9.58 0.17
C TYR A 129 2.93 -8.22 -0.22
N GLU A 130 3.96 -8.22 -1.03
CA GLU A 130 4.61 -7.07 -1.65
C GLU A 130 4.43 -7.16 -3.16
N PHE A 131 3.98 -6.09 -3.75
CA PHE A 131 3.78 -5.94 -5.18
C PHE A 131 4.38 -4.62 -5.63
N GLY A 132 5.09 -4.62 -6.75
CA GLY A 132 5.57 -3.42 -7.40
C GLY A 132 5.26 -3.44 -8.90
N ILE A 133 5.12 -2.25 -9.51
CA ILE A 133 4.86 -2.09 -10.94
C ILE A 133 5.49 -0.81 -11.46
N ASN A 134 6.12 -0.89 -12.65
CA ASN A 134 6.69 0.25 -13.35
C ASN A 134 5.80 0.74 -14.50
N ALA A 135 6.23 1.81 -15.18
CA ALA A 135 5.46 2.41 -16.27
C ALA A 135 5.34 1.50 -17.52
N PHE A 136 6.12 0.44 -17.65
CA PHE A 136 5.93 -0.60 -18.68
C PHE A 136 4.89 -1.67 -18.31
N ASN A 137 4.21 -1.54 -17.17
CA ASN A 137 3.34 -2.58 -16.63
C ASN A 137 4.11 -3.87 -16.29
N THR A 138 5.39 -3.76 -15.98
CA THR A 138 6.19 -4.88 -15.48
C THR A 138 6.02 -5.00 -14.00
N CYS A 139 5.69 -6.20 -13.52
CA CYS A 139 5.38 -6.49 -12.13
C CYS A 139 6.52 -7.22 -11.42
N TYR A 140 6.64 -6.93 -10.14
CA TYR A 140 7.49 -7.61 -9.17
C TYR A 140 6.65 -8.03 -7.98
N GLU A 141 6.83 -9.27 -7.51
CA GLU A 141 5.99 -9.84 -6.48
C GLU A 141 6.80 -10.62 -5.46
N VAL A 142 6.55 -10.38 -4.18
CA VAL A 142 7.12 -11.19 -3.09
C VAL A 142 6.02 -11.52 -2.09
N PHE A 143 5.97 -12.77 -1.66
CA PHE A 143 5.13 -13.16 -0.53
C PHE A 143 6.03 -13.50 0.67
N PHE A 144 5.88 -12.74 1.75
CA PHE A 144 6.63 -12.93 2.99
C PHE A 144 5.78 -13.61 4.04
N VAL A 145 6.35 -14.63 4.66
CA VAL A 145 5.79 -15.31 5.83
C VAL A 145 6.68 -15.03 7.03
N TRP A 146 6.10 -14.69 8.17
CA TRP A 146 6.88 -14.61 9.40
C TRP A 146 7.42 -16.01 9.75
N GLU A 147 8.72 -16.13 10.00
CA GLU A 147 9.34 -17.43 10.25
C GLU A 147 8.69 -18.15 11.43
N GLU A 148 8.35 -17.41 12.50
CA GLU A 148 7.66 -17.95 13.67
C GLU A 148 6.23 -18.45 13.38
N ALA A 149 5.63 -17.98 12.27
CA ALA A 149 4.30 -18.36 11.84
C ALA A 149 4.29 -19.45 10.75
N TYR A 150 5.44 -19.75 10.16
CA TYR A 150 5.54 -20.60 8.97
C TYR A 150 4.88 -21.97 9.12
N GLU A 151 5.16 -22.66 10.24
CA GLU A 151 4.56 -23.97 10.52
C GLU A 151 3.11 -23.86 11.01
N ARG A 152 2.83 -22.96 11.96
CA ARG A 152 1.50 -22.85 12.58
C ARG A 152 0.41 -22.33 11.63
N SER A 153 0.76 -21.52 10.64
CA SER A 153 -0.17 -21.03 9.62
C SER A 153 -0.56 -22.11 8.59
N GLY A 154 0.21 -23.21 8.54
CA GLY A 154 0.05 -24.26 7.55
C GLY A 154 0.64 -23.93 6.17
N LEU A 155 1.25 -22.76 6.00
CA LEU A 155 1.89 -22.37 4.73
C LEU A 155 3.04 -23.30 4.35
N SER A 156 3.76 -23.86 5.34
CA SER A 156 4.82 -24.87 5.13
C SER A 156 4.38 -26.12 4.37
N ARG A 157 3.08 -26.38 4.30
CA ARG A 157 2.49 -27.54 3.60
C ARG A 157 2.14 -27.28 2.15
N LEU A 158 2.30 -26.05 1.70
CA LEU A 158 1.96 -25.63 0.34
C LEU A 158 3.21 -25.65 -0.54
N SER A 159 3.07 -26.16 -1.75
CA SER A 159 4.17 -26.25 -2.72
C SER A 159 4.83 -24.92 -3.04
N ASP A 160 4.05 -23.83 -3.04
CA ASP A 160 4.56 -22.49 -3.31
C ASP A 160 5.45 -21.95 -2.19
N PHE A 161 5.31 -22.51 -0.99
CA PHE A 161 6.03 -22.10 0.22
C PHE A 161 6.95 -23.22 0.77
N GLU A 162 7.36 -24.18 -0.06
CA GLU A 162 8.42 -25.12 0.31
C GLU A 162 9.68 -24.38 0.79
N ARG A 163 10.27 -24.83 1.89
CA ARG A 163 11.40 -24.14 2.53
C ARG A 163 12.57 -23.84 1.58
N SER A 164 12.78 -24.67 0.57
CA SER A 164 13.79 -24.53 -0.46
C SER A 164 13.56 -23.36 -1.42
N LYS A 165 12.33 -22.87 -1.51
CA LYS A 165 11.93 -21.74 -2.36
C LYS A 165 11.96 -20.40 -1.62
N LEU A 166 12.17 -20.44 -0.30
CA LEU A 166 12.07 -19.28 0.56
C LEU A 166 13.44 -18.76 0.96
N VAL A 167 13.61 -17.45 0.88
CA VAL A 167 14.83 -16.75 1.27
C VAL A 167 14.60 -16.04 2.60
N PRO A 168 15.46 -16.27 3.63
CA PRO A 168 15.41 -15.51 4.87
C PRO A 168 15.64 -14.02 4.61
N PHE A 169 14.80 -13.18 5.19
CA PHE A 169 14.83 -11.74 5.02
C PHE A 169 14.62 -11.02 6.36
N ASN A 170 15.48 -10.05 6.66
CA ASN A 170 15.46 -9.34 7.94
C ASN A 170 15.10 -7.85 7.83
N GLY A 171 14.54 -7.41 6.69
CA GLY A 171 14.29 -6.00 6.42
C GLY A 171 15.48 -5.30 5.73
N VAL A 172 15.28 -4.04 5.37
CA VAL A 172 16.30 -3.21 4.70
C VAL A 172 16.85 -2.17 5.65
N GLY A 173 15.99 -1.41 6.33
CA GLY A 173 16.36 -0.36 7.26
C GLY A 173 15.90 -0.61 8.72
N PHE A 174 14.95 -1.52 8.92
CA PHE A 174 14.46 -1.94 10.23
C PHE A 174 14.66 -3.45 10.42
N THR A 175 15.84 -3.82 10.91
CA THR A 175 16.30 -5.22 11.03
C THR A 175 16.01 -5.88 12.38
N ASN A 176 15.49 -5.13 13.36
CA ASN A 176 15.19 -5.62 14.70
C ASN A 176 13.70 -5.77 14.95
N HIS A 177 12.96 -6.30 13.96
CA HIS A 177 11.53 -6.50 14.09
C HIS A 177 11.22 -7.50 15.22
N SER A 178 10.23 -7.20 16.07
CA SER A 178 9.90 -8.02 17.25
C SER A 178 9.42 -9.44 16.91
N ARG A 179 8.92 -9.66 15.68
CA ARG A 179 8.55 -10.99 15.15
C ARG A 179 9.71 -11.74 14.50
N GLY A 180 10.91 -11.14 14.43
CA GLY A 180 12.09 -11.78 13.86
C GLY A 180 12.12 -11.79 12.32
N LEU A 181 12.63 -12.88 11.77
CA LEU A 181 12.83 -13.05 10.33
C LEU A 181 11.53 -13.28 9.57
N ARG A 182 11.57 -12.93 8.29
CA ARG A 182 10.57 -13.32 7.28
C ARG A 182 11.20 -14.34 6.34
N LEU A 183 10.36 -15.17 5.76
CA LEU A 183 10.71 -16.10 4.69
C LEU A 183 10.02 -15.58 3.43
N GLY A 184 10.80 -15.09 2.48
CA GLY A 184 10.31 -14.46 1.24
C GLY A 184 10.29 -15.44 0.07
N ASN A 185 9.15 -15.61 -0.58
CA ASN A 185 9.06 -16.20 -1.91
C ASN A 185 9.15 -15.08 -2.96
N PHE A 186 10.33 -14.89 -3.54
CA PHE A 186 10.63 -13.87 -4.55
C PHE A 186 10.22 -14.28 -5.98
N ASN A 187 9.66 -15.46 -6.15
CA ASN A 187 9.08 -15.95 -7.40
C ASN A 187 7.58 -16.14 -7.28
N HIS A 188 6.95 -15.44 -6.34
CA HIS A 188 5.51 -15.49 -6.17
C HIS A 188 4.80 -14.90 -7.39
N THR A 189 3.63 -15.45 -7.70
CA THR A 189 2.71 -14.87 -8.67
C THR A 189 1.32 -14.89 -8.05
N PHE A 190 0.73 -13.71 -7.87
CA PHE A 190 -0.58 -13.60 -7.26
C PHE A 190 -1.67 -14.16 -8.19
N PRO A 191 -2.43 -15.16 -7.77
CA PRO A 191 -3.35 -15.87 -8.65
C PRO A 191 -4.47 -14.97 -9.18
N GLY A 192 -4.55 -14.79 -10.50
CA GLY A 192 -5.64 -14.09 -11.17
C GLY A 192 -5.63 -12.57 -11.03
N MET A 193 -4.53 -11.98 -10.55
CA MET A 193 -4.32 -10.55 -10.54
C MET A 193 -4.41 -9.97 -11.95
N LYS A 194 -4.92 -8.74 -12.06
CA LYS A 194 -4.93 -7.96 -13.30
C LYS A 194 -4.26 -6.62 -13.04
N THR A 195 -3.47 -6.16 -14.00
CA THR A 195 -2.75 -4.90 -13.93
C THR A 195 -2.83 -4.16 -15.24
N ALA A 196 -2.88 -2.85 -15.19
CA ALA A 196 -2.73 -1.99 -16.35
C ALA A 196 -2.11 -0.65 -15.96
N VAL A 197 -1.34 -0.10 -16.89
CA VAL A 197 -0.72 1.22 -16.78
C VAL A 197 -1.10 2.06 -18.00
N HIS A 198 -1.43 3.31 -17.75
CA HIS A 198 -1.62 4.30 -18.81
C HIS A 198 -0.64 5.46 -18.57
N VAL A 199 0.15 5.80 -19.60
CA VAL A 199 1.12 6.91 -19.55
C VAL A 199 0.54 8.10 -20.29
N ASP A 200 0.48 9.26 -19.61
CA ASP A 200 0.13 10.56 -20.20
C ASP A 200 1.42 11.29 -20.57
N GLY A 201 2.04 10.83 -21.65
CA GLY A 201 3.36 11.25 -22.12
C GLY A 201 4.06 10.17 -22.93
N THR A 202 5.39 10.15 -22.89
CA THR A 202 6.24 9.20 -23.60
C THR A 202 7.27 8.60 -22.65
N ILE A 203 7.43 7.28 -22.69
CA ILE A 203 8.40 6.60 -21.81
C ILE A 203 9.80 6.71 -22.42
N ASN A 204 10.79 7.06 -21.59
CA ASN A 204 12.22 7.15 -21.95
C ASN A 204 12.52 8.20 -23.03
N ASN A 205 11.73 9.26 -23.11
CA ASN A 205 11.96 10.40 -23.99
C ASN A 205 12.15 11.69 -23.18
N ASP A 206 13.38 12.16 -23.10
CA ASP A 206 13.73 13.37 -22.36
C ASP A 206 13.54 14.67 -23.16
N ALA A 207 13.08 14.59 -24.40
CA ALA A 207 12.88 15.75 -25.26
C ALA A 207 11.54 16.44 -25.01
N ASP A 208 10.59 15.75 -24.40
CA ASP A 208 9.30 16.30 -23.99
C ASP A 208 9.12 16.21 -22.47
N ARG A 209 8.05 16.80 -21.99
CA ARG A 209 7.68 16.80 -20.58
C ARG A 209 6.35 16.10 -20.41
N ASP A 210 6.36 15.01 -19.67
CA ASP A 210 5.20 14.18 -19.40
C ASP A 210 4.32 14.80 -18.31
N ARG A 211 3.09 14.33 -18.22
CA ARG A 211 2.23 14.56 -17.05
C ARG A 211 2.41 13.50 -16.00
N GLY A 212 2.71 12.27 -16.41
CA GLY A 212 2.91 11.13 -15.54
C GLY A 212 2.18 9.89 -16.03
N TRP A 213 1.75 9.07 -15.09
CA TRP A 213 1.10 7.80 -15.39
C TRP A 213 0.09 7.40 -14.34
N THR A 214 -0.79 6.50 -14.69
CA THR A 214 -1.82 5.93 -13.81
C THR A 214 -1.75 4.42 -13.82
N VAL A 215 -2.14 3.81 -12.72
CA VAL A 215 -2.13 2.36 -12.54
C VAL A 215 -3.50 1.91 -12.08
N GLU A 216 -3.95 0.78 -12.60
CA GLU A 216 -5.08 0.01 -12.09
C GLU A 216 -4.66 -1.41 -11.77
N LEU A 217 -5.01 -1.85 -10.58
CA LEU A 217 -4.75 -3.18 -10.08
C LEU A 217 -6.05 -3.82 -9.61
N ALA A 218 -6.25 -5.09 -9.92
CA ALA A 218 -7.37 -5.88 -9.40
C ALA A 218 -6.85 -7.20 -8.81
N PHE A 219 -7.01 -7.34 -7.51
CA PHE A 219 -6.59 -8.52 -6.75
C PHE A 219 -7.83 -9.34 -6.39
N PRO A 220 -8.03 -10.55 -6.96
CA PRO A 220 -9.18 -11.39 -6.63
C PRO A 220 -9.08 -11.90 -5.19
N TRP A 221 -10.19 -11.85 -4.45
CA TRP A 221 -10.25 -12.28 -3.05
C TRP A 221 -9.82 -13.73 -2.83
N ASN A 222 -10.07 -14.60 -3.78
CA ASN A 222 -9.66 -16.01 -3.68
C ASN A 222 -8.14 -16.19 -3.70
N GLY A 223 -7.39 -15.23 -4.25
CA GLY A 223 -5.92 -15.19 -4.21
C GLY A 223 -5.37 -14.75 -2.85
N MET A 224 -6.20 -14.13 -1.99
CA MET A 224 -5.79 -13.62 -0.68
C MET A 224 -5.93 -14.62 0.48
N LYS A 225 -6.29 -15.87 0.21
CA LYS A 225 -6.52 -16.90 1.24
C LYS A 225 -5.33 -17.08 2.20
N TRP A 226 -4.12 -16.88 1.73
CA TRP A 226 -2.89 -17.00 2.52
C TRP A 226 -2.61 -15.79 3.43
N LEU A 227 -3.32 -14.67 3.19
CA LEU A 227 -3.34 -13.51 4.06
C LEU A 227 -4.46 -13.55 5.10
N ALA A 228 -5.34 -14.56 5.00
CA ALA A 228 -6.53 -14.72 5.85
C ALA A 228 -6.41 -15.91 6.83
N THR A 229 -5.22 -16.18 7.36
CA THR A 229 -4.93 -17.31 8.25
C THR A 229 -5.65 -17.22 9.60
N ASP A 230 -6.18 -16.04 9.96
CA ASP A 230 -7.04 -15.82 11.14
C ASP A 230 -8.53 -16.12 10.88
N GLY A 231 -8.88 -16.57 9.67
CA GLY A 231 -10.26 -16.86 9.29
C GLY A 231 -11.09 -15.62 8.94
N ARG A 232 -10.45 -14.47 8.70
CA ARG A 232 -11.16 -13.28 8.21
C ARG A 232 -11.89 -13.56 6.90
N ALA A 233 -13.00 -12.87 6.68
CA ALA A 233 -13.84 -13.10 5.51
C ALA A 233 -13.15 -12.66 4.20
N LEU A 234 -13.40 -13.38 3.13
CA LEU A 234 -13.00 -13.08 1.76
C LEU A 234 -14.23 -13.23 0.84
N PRO A 235 -14.81 -12.15 0.32
CA PRO A 235 -14.45 -10.74 0.53
C PRO A 235 -14.66 -10.26 1.98
N PRO A 236 -14.07 -9.12 2.36
CA PRO A 236 -14.25 -8.50 3.66
C PRO A 236 -15.72 -8.12 3.92
N LYS A 237 -16.08 -8.00 5.19
CA LYS A 237 -17.39 -7.52 5.64
C LYS A 237 -17.34 -6.03 5.98
N GLN A 238 -18.52 -5.43 6.13
CA GLN A 238 -18.66 -4.07 6.65
C GLN A 238 -17.90 -3.91 7.97
N GLY A 239 -16.98 -2.95 8.00
CA GLY A 239 -16.19 -2.60 9.18
C GLY A 239 -14.92 -3.43 9.38
N ASP A 240 -14.67 -4.45 8.56
CA ASP A 240 -13.37 -5.15 8.60
C ASP A 240 -12.23 -4.18 8.30
N VAL A 241 -11.12 -4.35 9.01
CA VAL A 241 -9.93 -3.50 8.85
C VAL A 241 -8.74 -4.35 8.45
N TRP A 242 -8.12 -3.98 7.33
CA TRP A 242 -6.87 -4.58 6.89
C TRP A 242 -5.74 -3.55 6.88
N ARG A 243 -4.51 -4.01 6.99
CA ARG A 243 -3.32 -3.16 6.88
C ARG A 243 -2.78 -3.22 5.47
N MET A 244 -2.65 -2.05 4.84
CA MET A 244 -2.11 -1.91 3.49
C MET A 244 -1.15 -0.74 3.45
N ASP A 245 -0.11 -0.85 2.63
CA ASP A 245 0.80 0.26 2.38
C ASP A 245 0.89 0.56 0.89
N PHE A 246 1.20 1.82 0.60
CA PHE A 246 1.23 2.37 -0.74
C PHE A 246 2.45 3.26 -0.85
N SER A 247 3.30 2.95 -1.79
CA SER A 247 4.56 3.65 -1.95
C SER A 247 4.91 3.91 -3.40
N ARG A 248 5.91 4.76 -3.59
CA ARG A 248 6.56 5.05 -4.84
C ARG A 248 8.06 5.18 -4.59
N PHE A 249 8.85 4.56 -5.44
CA PHE A 249 10.27 4.85 -5.53
C PHE A 249 10.57 5.60 -6.82
N ASN A 250 11.44 6.60 -6.72
CA ASN A 250 11.73 7.50 -7.83
C ASN A 250 13.22 7.83 -7.89
N THR A 251 13.81 7.56 -9.03
CA THR A 251 15.14 8.03 -9.36
C THR A 251 14.99 9.33 -10.13
N TYR A 252 15.48 10.42 -9.57
CA TYR A 252 15.30 11.73 -10.18
C TYR A 252 16.20 11.93 -11.39
N LYS A 253 15.63 12.50 -12.44
CA LYS A 253 16.41 13.16 -13.47
C LYS A 253 16.80 14.58 -13.07
N GLU A 254 15.87 15.31 -12.44
CA GLU A 254 16.13 16.62 -11.84
C GLU A 254 16.53 16.43 -10.38
N ALA A 255 17.58 17.10 -9.93
CA ALA A 255 18.00 17.04 -8.54
C ALA A 255 16.85 17.50 -7.61
N PRO A 256 16.47 16.73 -6.60
CA PRO A 256 15.42 17.13 -5.69
C PRO A 256 15.83 18.41 -4.93
N PRO A 257 14.88 19.29 -4.62
CA PRO A 257 15.16 20.60 -4.01
C PRO A 257 15.77 20.54 -2.63
N ALA A 258 15.73 19.47 -1.90
CA ALA A 258 16.51 19.17 -0.69
C ALA A 258 16.08 17.86 -0.05
N LYS A 259 17.03 16.98 0.25
CA LYS A 259 16.96 15.87 1.23
C LYS A 259 15.71 14.96 1.17
N ASP A 260 15.14 14.80 0.00
CA ASP A 260 14.13 13.81 -0.28
C ASP A 260 14.84 12.47 -0.47
N SER A 261 14.31 11.39 0.10
CA SER A 261 14.93 10.08 0.06
C SER A 261 14.72 9.34 -1.27
N GLY A 262 13.78 9.78 -2.10
CA GLY A 262 13.35 9.09 -3.31
C GLY A 262 12.33 7.96 -3.04
N GLY A 263 12.02 7.68 -1.78
CA GLY A 263 10.94 6.79 -1.36
C GLY A 263 9.79 7.60 -0.77
N TRP A 264 8.61 7.52 -1.39
CA TRP A 264 7.44 8.29 -0.99
C TRP A 264 6.28 7.38 -0.63
N PHE A 265 5.68 7.66 0.50
CA PHE A 265 4.71 6.77 1.12
C PHE A 265 3.44 7.50 1.53
N TRP A 266 2.34 6.79 1.54
CA TRP A 266 1.11 7.30 2.14
C TRP A 266 1.27 7.48 3.65
N THR A 267 1.82 6.46 4.34
CA THR A 267 2.19 6.53 5.76
C THR A 267 3.72 6.60 5.88
N PRO A 268 4.33 7.66 6.45
CA PRO A 268 5.78 7.70 6.63
C PRO A 268 6.20 6.67 7.68
N HIS A 269 7.22 5.89 7.38
CA HIS A 269 7.74 4.84 8.28
C HIS A 269 8.80 5.35 9.26
N GLY A 270 9.42 6.51 9.01
CA GLY A 270 10.51 7.04 9.83
C GLY A 270 11.86 6.39 9.59
N VAL A 271 11.93 5.42 8.69
CA VAL A 271 13.12 4.65 8.29
C VAL A 271 13.01 4.23 6.84
N TRP A 272 14.13 3.95 6.18
CA TRP A 272 14.15 3.44 4.81
C TRP A 272 13.82 1.94 4.77
N ASP A 273 12.56 1.59 5.04
CA ASP A 273 12.05 0.22 4.95
C ASP A 273 10.52 0.23 4.77
N SER A 274 10.03 -0.32 3.67
CA SER A 274 8.61 -0.48 3.37
C SER A 274 7.98 -1.70 4.07
N ARG A 275 8.77 -2.59 4.64
CA ARG A 275 8.35 -3.93 5.08
C ARG A 275 8.09 -4.00 6.57
N ILE A 276 7.30 -3.02 7.07
CA ILE A 276 6.91 -2.91 8.50
C ILE A 276 5.38 -2.86 8.58
N PRO A 277 4.69 -4.02 8.63
CA PRO A 277 3.21 -4.07 8.59
C PRO A 277 2.52 -3.25 9.68
N GLU A 278 3.19 -2.99 10.78
CA GLU A 278 2.67 -2.16 11.86
C GLU A 278 2.57 -0.68 11.47
N CYS A 279 3.34 -0.23 10.47
CA CYS A 279 3.30 1.12 9.92
C CYS A 279 2.31 1.29 8.77
N PHE A 280 1.73 0.22 8.26
CA PHE A 280 0.77 0.26 7.16
C PHE A 280 -0.52 0.98 7.55
N ALA A 281 -1.12 1.66 6.59
CA ALA A 281 -2.43 2.30 6.74
C ALA A 281 -3.51 1.29 7.13
N HIS A 282 -4.48 1.75 7.92
CA HIS A 282 -5.67 0.97 8.27
C HIS A 282 -6.77 1.23 7.24
N ILE A 283 -7.08 0.23 6.45
CA ILE A 283 -8.12 0.28 5.42
C ILE A 283 -9.37 -0.39 5.96
N THR A 284 -10.40 0.42 6.24
CA THR A 284 -11.72 -0.05 6.69
C THR A 284 -12.60 -0.32 5.48
N PHE A 285 -13.15 -1.51 5.36
CA PHE A 285 -14.07 -1.86 4.28
C PHE A 285 -15.49 -1.41 4.59
N SER A 286 -16.10 -0.68 3.65
CA SER A 286 -17.47 -0.22 3.74
C SER A 286 -18.32 -0.76 2.60
N THR A 287 -19.49 -1.31 2.93
CA THR A 287 -20.49 -1.71 1.94
C THR A 287 -21.25 -0.53 1.34
N ASN A 288 -21.02 0.69 1.86
CA ASN A 288 -21.56 1.88 1.23
C ASN A 288 -20.96 2.02 -0.17
N ALA A 289 -21.85 2.21 -1.14
CA ALA A 289 -21.43 2.40 -2.53
C ALA A 289 -20.69 3.74 -2.70
N VAL A 290 -19.75 3.75 -3.60
CA VAL A 290 -19.16 4.99 -4.13
C VAL A 290 -20.32 5.78 -4.76
N GLN A 291 -20.65 6.96 -4.22
CA GLN A 291 -21.70 7.79 -4.79
C GLN A 291 -21.22 8.43 -6.07
N SER A 292 -21.96 8.24 -7.14
CA SER A 292 -21.74 9.02 -8.36
C SER A 292 -21.82 10.51 -8.00
N ALA A 293 -20.73 11.25 -8.23
CA ALA A 293 -20.81 12.69 -8.14
C ALA A 293 -21.94 13.15 -9.09
N ASN A 294 -22.99 13.73 -8.55
CA ASN A 294 -24.04 14.36 -9.34
C ASN A 294 -23.37 15.48 -10.15
N LEU A 295 -22.97 15.18 -11.39
CA LEU A 295 -22.62 16.23 -12.33
C LEU A 295 -23.87 17.06 -12.55
N PRO A 296 -23.83 18.38 -12.32
CA PRO A 296 -24.94 19.23 -12.70
C PRO A 296 -25.20 19.02 -14.19
N THR A 297 -26.40 18.57 -14.53
CA THR A 297 -26.90 18.53 -15.90
C THR A 297 -26.76 19.95 -16.47
N ARG A 298 -25.89 20.10 -17.47
CA ARG A 298 -25.82 21.31 -18.27
C ARG A 298 -26.95 21.35 -19.28
#